data_84747e7cadde0e1b28942538903a8087
#
_entry.id   84747e7cadde0e1b28942538903a8087
#
_cell.length_a   1.000
_cell.length_b   1.000
_cell.length_c   1.000
_cell.angle_alpha   90.00
_cell.angle_beta   90.00
_cell.angle_gamma   90.00
#
_symmetry.space_group_name_H-M   'P 1'
#
loop_
_entity.id
_entity.type
_entity.pdbx_description
1 polymer ?
#
loop_
_entity_poly.entity_id
_entity_poly.type
_entity_poly.pdbx_seq_one_letter_code
_entity_poly.pdbx_strand_id
1 'polypeptide(L)'
;QTIAKLNPDVKVNTYDTRLDASNIMDIIAGYDVIVDGADNFPSRYLLNDASVKLGIPVVHGSIFRFEGMVSVFHPLRGPTYRDMVPEPPPAELAPSCAEAGVLGVLPGIVGSIQALETLKILLDLGDSLIGRILSVDTTEMSFRVFKLRADPSNVVTHENRDRIEVRDLDGLCAPWLSH
;
A
#
# COMPACT_ATOMS: atom_id res chain seq x y z
N GLN A 1 10.29 2.78 -20.93
CA GLN A 1 11.53 2.66 -21.72
C GLN A 1 12.60 1.82 -20.99
N THR A 2 12.89 2.03 -19.70
CA THR A 2 13.94 1.33 -18.95
C THR A 2 13.62 -0.17 -18.82
N ILE A 3 12.40 -0.54 -18.45
CA ILE A 3 11.98 -1.95 -18.31
C ILE A 3 12.11 -2.69 -19.63
N ALA A 4 11.64 -2.10 -20.73
CA ALA A 4 11.74 -2.72 -22.06
C ALA A 4 13.19 -2.92 -22.54
N LYS A 5 14.16 -2.13 -22.02
CA LYS A 5 15.59 -2.34 -22.30
C LYS A 5 16.19 -3.47 -21.48
N LEU A 6 15.70 -3.65 -20.24
CA LEU A 6 16.17 -4.73 -19.35
C LEU A 6 15.55 -6.08 -19.72
N ASN A 7 14.26 -6.09 -19.99
CA ASN A 7 13.54 -7.30 -20.41
C ASN A 7 12.42 -6.92 -21.39
N PRO A 8 12.62 -7.16 -22.70
CA PRO A 8 11.64 -6.83 -23.74
C PRO A 8 10.37 -7.69 -23.68
N ASP A 9 10.39 -8.85 -23.03
CA ASP A 9 9.25 -9.76 -22.93
C ASP A 9 8.23 -9.30 -21.87
N VAL A 10 8.59 -8.34 -21.03
CA VAL A 10 7.67 -7.78 -20.01
C VAL A 10 6.75 -6.76 -20.67
N LYS A 11 5.44 -7.06 -20.67
CA LYS A 11 4.41 -6.11 -21.09
C LYS A 11 4.13 -5.11 -19.97
N VAL A 12 4.34 -3.83 -20.27
CA VAL A 12 4.04 -2.72 -19.36
C VAL A 12 2.84 -1.95 -19.86
N ASN A 13 1.76 -1.91 -19.09
CA ASN A 13 0.63 -1.02 -19.31
C ASN A 13 0.84 0.24 -18.46
N THR A 14 0.71 1.40 -19.06
CA THR A 14 0.85 2.69 -18.36
C THR A 14 -0.48 3.42 -18.36
N TYR A 15 -0.84 3.98 -17.20
CA TYR A 15 -2.04 4.79 -17.02
C TYR A 15 -1.60 6.19 -16.58
N ASP A 16 -1.67 7.16 -17.49
CA ASP A 16 -1.35 8.57 -17.20
C ASP A 16 -2.64 9.26 -16.71
N THR A 17 -3.06 8.86 -15.51
CA THR A 17 -4.26 9.38 -14.86
C THR A 17 -4.10 9.37 -13.35
N ARG A 18 -4.81 10.28 -12.68
CA ARG A 18 -4.99 10.18 -11.23
C ARG A 18 -5.88 8.97 -10.93
N LEU A 19 -5.44 8.15 -9.99
CA LEU A 19 -6.25 7.04 -9.48
C LEU A 19 -7.34 7.59 -8.56
N ASP A 20 -8.59 7.28 -8.85
CA ASP A 20 -9.77 7.69 -8.09
C ASP A 20 -10.85 6.61 -8.09
N ALA A 21 -11.96 6.85 -7.36
CA ALA A 21 -13.05 5.89 -7.23
C ALA A 21 -13.71 5.51 -8.56
N SER A 22 -13.64 6.37 -9.58
CA SER A 22 -14.27 6.12 -10.89
C SER A 22 -13.47 5.16 -11.77
N ASN A 23 -12.16 5.03 -11.56
CA ASN A 23 -11.27 4.29 -12.44
C ASN A 23 -10.50 3.14 -11.78
N ILE A 24 -10.34 3.15 -10.44
CA ILE A 24 -9.50 2.19 -9.74
C ILE A 24 -9.92 0.74 -9.99
N MET A 25 -11.21 0.46 -9.97
CA MET A 25 -11.73 -0.91 -10.13
C MET A 25 -11.33 -1.50 -11.49
N ASP A 26 -11.43 -0.71 -12.55
CA ASP A 26 -11.08 -1.13 -13.91
C ASP A 26 -9.56 -1.26 -14.10
N ILE A 27 -8.80 -0.35 -13.46
CA ILE A 27 -7.34 -0.35 -13.57
C ILE A 27 -6.72 -1.57 -12.89
N ILE A 28 -7.18 -1.92 -11.68
CA ILE A 28 -6.59 -3.02 -10.91
C ILE A 28 -7.21 -4.39 -11.21
N ALA A 29 -8.34 -4.45 -11.90
CA ALA A 29 -8.96 -5.71 -12.26
C ALA A 29 -8.02 -6.58 -13.10
N GLY A 30 -7.93 -7.87 -12.72
CA GLY A 30 -7.12 -8.86 -13.43
C GLY A 30 -5.63 -8.87 -13.10
N TYR A 31 -5.19 -8.07 -12.11
CA TYR A 31 -3.86 -8.22 -11.52
C TYR A 31 -3.89 -9.15 -10.32
N ASP A 32 -2.80 -9.90 -10.12
CA ASP A 32 -2.65 -10.88 -9.05
C ASP A 32 -2.18 -10.23 -7.74
N VAL A 33 -1.55 -9.06 -7.82
CA VAL A 33 -1.00 -8.32 -6.67
C VAL A 33 -0.86 -6.84 -7.00
N ILE A 34 -1.07 -6.00 -5.99
CA ILE A 34 -0.85 -4.56 -6.06
C ILE A 34 0.39 -4.24 -5.22
N VAL A 35 1.31 -3.43 -5.75
CA VAL A 35 2.42 -2.86 -4.99
C VAL A 35 2.11 -1.39 -4.72
N ASP A 36 1.90 -1.07 -3.45
CA ASP A 36 1.52 0.28 -3.00
C ASP A 36 2.76 1.15 -2.79
N GLY A 37 2.93 2.15 -3.64
CA GLY A 37 3.92 3.21 -3.51
C GLY A 37 3.31 4.58 -3.23
N ALA A 38 2.05 4.64 -2.75
CA ALA A 38 1.38 5.89 -2.45
C ALA A 38 2.03 6.61 -1.24
N ASP A 39 2.11 7.92 -1.32
CA ASP A 39 2.67 8.80 -0.29
C ASP A 39 1.60 9.54 0.54
N ASN A 40 0.32 9.18 0.33
CA ASN A 40 -0.81 9.84 0.97
C ASN A 40 -1.88 8.84 1.44
N PHE A 41 -2.61 9.23 2.47
CA PHE A 41 -3.67 8.40 3.06
C PHE A 41 -4.85 8.16 2.12
N PRO A 42 -5.41 9.15 1.41
CA PRO A 42 -6.53 8.91 0.49
C PRO A 42 -6.28 7.80 -0.51
N SER A 43 -5.13 7.79 -1.16
CA SER A 43 -4.75 6.73 -2.10
C SER A 43 -4.65 5.35 -1.43
N ARG A 44 -4.13 5.28 -0.21
CA ARG A 44 -4.02 4.01 0.54
C ARG A 44 -5.38 3.43 0.91
N TYR A 45 -6.32 4.27 1.35
CA TYR A 45 -7.69 3.81 1.64
C TYR A 45 -8.43 3.41 0.38
N LEU A 46 -8.29 4.18 -0.69
CA LEU A 46 -8.86 3.86 -2.00
C LEU A 46 -8.36 2.49 -2.50
N LEU A 47 -7.04 2.27 -2.46
CA LEU A 47 -6.41 0.98 -2.80
C LEU A 47 -6.89 -0.15 -1.90
N ASN A 48 -6.95 0.08 -0.57
CA ASN A 48 -7.45 -0.92 0.36
C ASN A 48 -8.86 -1.36 0.01
N ASP A 49 -9.79 -0.41 -0.11
CA ASP A 49 -11.21 -0.72 -0.30
C ASP A 49 -11.45 -1.43 -1.63
N ALA A 50 -10.79 -0.99 -2.69
CA ALA A 50 -10.85 -1.65 -4.00
C ALA A 50 -10.21 -3.05 -3.98
N SER A 51 -9.04 -3.21 -3.33
CA SER A 51 -8.35 -4.49 -3.19
C SER A 51 -9.18 -5.50 -2.40
N VAL A 52 -9.80 -5.07 -1.30
CA VAL A 52 -10.68 -5.90 -0.48
C VAL A 52 -11.89 -6.35 -1.28
N LYS A 53 -12.50 -5.45 -2.04
CA LYS A 53 -13.65 -5.77 -2.90
C LYS A 53 -13.32 -6.80 -3.97
N LEU A 54 -12.15 -6.72 -4.58
CA LEU A 54 -11.70 -7.64 -5.64
C LEU A 54 -10.95 -8.87 -5.10
N GLY A 55 -10.58 -8.90 -3.82
CA GLY A 55 -9.81 -10.00 -3.23
C GLY A 55 -8.33 -9.99 -3.62
N ILE A 56 -7.78 -8.86 -4.09
CA ILE A 56 -6.40 -8.74 -4.57
C ILE A 56 -5.49 -8.31 -3.40
N PRO A 57 -4.38 -9.02 -3.12
CA PRO A 57 -3.45 -8.61 -2.08
C PRO A 57 -2.69 -7.33 -2.43
N VAL A 58 -2.35 -6.55 -1.39
CA VAL A 58 -1.56 -5.32 -1.49
C VAL A 58 -0.25 -5.49 -0.74
N VAL A 59 0.86 -5.33 -1.42
CA VAL A 59 2.19 -5.21 -0.80
C VAL A 59 2.43 -3.73 -0.50
N HIS A 60 2.17 -3.38 0.75
CA HIS A 60 2.28 -2.01 1.24
C HIS A 60 3.70 -1.66 1.65
N GLY A 61 4.15 -0.47 1.25
CA GLY A 61 5.36 0.17 1.74
C GLY A 61 5.09 1.62 2.11
N SER A 62 5.62 2.04 3.23
CA SER A 62 5.59 3.44 3.63
C SER A 62 6.91 3.87 4.24
N ILE A 63 7.21 5.15 4.10
CA ILE A 63 8.45 5.76 4.60
C ILE A 63 8.13 7.08 5.28
N PHE A 64 8.86 7.38 6.34
CA PHE A 64 8.76 8.64 7.06
C PHE A 64 10.10 8.98 7.69
N ARG A 65 10.69 10.12 7.33
CA ARG A 65 12.01 10.56 7.81
C ARG A 65 13.09 9.50 7.61
N PHE A 66 13.41 8.73 8.66
CA PHE A 66 14.43 7.69 8.69
C PHE A 66 13.87 6.29 8.87
N GLU A 67 12.55 6.18 8.93
CA GLU A 67 11.85 4.93 9.19
C GLU A 67 11.07 4.45 7.97
N GLY A 68 11.04 3.14 7.78
CA GLY A 68 10.25 2.45 6.76
C GLY A 68 9.37 1.37 7.36
N MET A 69 8.30 1.06 6.66
CA MET A 69 7.40 -0.02 7.03
C MET A 69 6.99 -0.79 5.78
N VAL A 70 6.97 -2.13 5.90
CA VAL A 70 6.43 -3.02 4.87
C VAL A 70 5.46 -4.01 5.50
N SER A 71 4.34 -4.26 4.83
CA SER A 71 3.36 -5.29 5.21
C SER A 71 2.70 -5.86 3.95
N VAL A 72 2.08 -7.02 4.08
CA VAL A 72 1.21 -7.58 3.05
C VAL A 72 -0.21 -7.63 3.60
N PHE A 73 -1.09 -6.83 3.01
CA PHE A 73 -2.53 -6.85 3.29
C PHE A 73 -3.20 -7.81 2.33
N HIS A 74 -3.80 -8.87 2.86
CA HIS A 74 -4.37 -9.92 2.03
C HIS A 74 -5.84 -10.16 2.38
N PRO A 75 -6.78 -9.68 1.57
CA PRO A 75 -8.21 -9.70 1.89
C PRO A 75 -8.80 -11.08 2.21
N LEU A 76 -8.19 -12.14 1.67
CA LEU A 76 -8.66 -13.52 1.83
C LEU A 76 -7.87 -14.33 2.87
N ARG A 77 -6.66 -13.88 3.28
CA ARG A 77 -5.75 -14.69 4.09
C ARG A 77 -5.26 -14.00 5.37
N GLY A 78 -5.59 -12.72 5.56
CA GLY A 78 -5.10 -11.96 6.70
C GLY A 78 -5.69 -10.56 6.79
N PRO A 79 -5.12 -9.73 7.66
CA PRO A 79 -5.58 -8.37 7.87
C PRO A 79 -5.34 -7.48 6.64
N THR A 80 -6.09 -6.40 6.59
CA THR A 80 -6.06 -5.36 5.56
C THR A 80 -5.47 -4.06 6.12
N TYR A 81 -5.34 -3.02 5.30
CA TYR A 81 -4.83 -1.73 5.76
C TYR A 81 -5.74 -1.10 6.84
N ARG A 82 -7.07 -1.28 6.73
CA ARG A 82 -8.01 -0.75 7.74
C ARG A 82 -7.96 -1.48 9.07
N ASP A 83 -7.40 -2.68 9.14
CA ASP A 83 -7.12 -3.35 10.42
C ASP A 83 -5.92 -2.70 11.14
N MET A 84 -5.02 -2.06 10.41
CA MET A 84 -3.89 -1.33 10.96
C MET A 84 -4.24 0.13 11.26
N VAL A 85 -4.95 0.79 10.34
CA VAL A 85 -5.36 2.19 10.43
C VAL A 85 -6.85 2.29 10.07
N PRO A 86 -7.76 2.11 11.05
CA PRO A 86 -9.21 2.05 10.79
C PRO A 86 -9.76 3.31 10.13
N GLU A 87 -9.31 4.46 10.57
CA GLU A 87 -9.72 5.78 10.06
C GLU A 87 -8.51 6.63 9.71
N PRO A 88 -8.62 7.49 8.69
CA PRO A 88 -7.55 8.42 8.36
C PRO A 88 -7.21 9.33 9.54
N PRO A 89 -5.93 9.50 9.87
CA PRO A 89 -5.54 10.43 10.91
C PRO A 89 -5.92 11.87 10.49
N PRO A 90 -6.21 12.76 11.45
CA PRO A 90 -6.39 14.17 11.18
C PRO A 90 -5.22 14.75 10.40
N ALA A 91 -5.48 15.66 9.45
CA ALA A 91 -4.46 16.23 8.56
C ALA A 91 -3.28 16.85 9.33
N GLU A 92 -3.56 17.44 10.51
CA GLU A 92 -2.53 18.07 11.37
C GLU A 92 -1.55 17.04 11.96
N LEU A 93 -1.97 15.77 12.09
CA LEU A 93 -1.15 14.67 12.65
C LEU A 93 -0.48 13.82 11.56
N ALA A 94 -0.74 14.13 10.30
CA ALA A 94 -0.25 13.37 9.16
C ALA A 94 0.52 14.28 8.17
N PRO A 95 1.68 14.84 8.58
CA PRO A 95 2.47 15.66 7.67
C PRO A 95 2.88 14.84 6.44
N SER A 96 2.86 15.47 5.28
CA SER A 96 3.31 14.82 4.05
C SER A 96 4.81 14.48 4.10
N CYS A 97 5.23 13.50 3.30
CA CYS A 97 6.65 13.18 3.15
C CYS A 97 7.48 14.39 2.67
N ALA A 98 6.86 15.31 1.92
CA ALA A 98 7.50 16.55 1.45
C ALA A 98 7.77 17.53 2.59
N GLU A 99 6.87 17.61 3.57
CA GLU A 99 7.03 18.50 4.75
C GLU A 99 8.00 17.93 5.78
N ALA A 100 7.91 16.62 6.03
CA ALA A 100 8.73 15.95 7.05
C ALA A 100 10.16 15.66 6.57
N GLY A 101 10.38 15.59 5.26
CA GLY A 101 11.59 15.10 4.63
C GLY A 101 11.71 13.57 4.74
N VAL A 102 12.43 12.96 3.81
CA VAL A 102 12.70 11.51 3.80
C VAL A 102 14.14 11.27 3.37
N LEU A 103 14.82 10.33 4.04
CA LEU A 103 16.15 9.89 3.63
C LEU A 103 16.08 9.22 2.25
N GLY A 104 16.74 9.80 1.23
CA GLY A 104 16.58 9.43 -0.17
C GLY A 104 16.96 8.00 -0.54
N VAL A 105 17.74 7.29 0.29
CA VAL A 105 18.06 5.87 0.10
C VAL A 105 16.96 4.93 0.63
N LEU A 106 16.14 5.39 1.56
CA LEU A 106 15.12 4.58 2.22
C LEU A 106 14.07 3.99 1.27
N PRO A 107 13.56 4.71 0.24
CA PRO A 107 12.69 4.11 -0.77
C PRO A 107 13.29 2.91 -1.48
N GLY A 108 14.63 2.91 -1.69
CA GLY A 108 15.33 1.77 -2.28
C GLY A 108 15.29 0.52 -1.39
N ILE A 109 15.47 0.69 -0.08
CA ILE A 109 15.42 -0.41 0.90
C ILE A 109 13.98 -0.96 0.97
N VAL A 110 13.00 -0.09 1.21
CA VAL A 110 11.59 -0.47 1.34
C VAL A 110 11.08 -1.07 0.04
N GLY A 111 11.35 -0.45 -1.11
CA GLY A 111 10.91 -0.94 -2.41
C GLY A 111 11.51 -2.29 -2.80
N SER A 112 12.76 -2.58 -2.41
CA SER A 112 13.38 -3.90 -2.61
C SER A 112 12.68 -4.97 -1.77
N ILE A 113 12.29 -4.65 -0.54
CA ILE A 113 11.55 -5.56 0.32
C ILE A 113 10.13 -5.78 -0.24
N GLN A 114 9.45 -4.72 -0.72
CA GLN A 114 8.16 -4.86 -1.40
C GLN A 114 8.26 -5.78 -2.63
N ALA A 115 9.29 -5.62 -3.44
CA ALA A 115 9.53 -6.49 -4.60
C ALA A 115 9.71 -7.96 -4.17
N LEU A 116 10.48 -8.21 -3.10
CA LEU A 116 10.65 -9.55 -2.55
C LEU A 116 9.33 -10.14 -2.07
N GLU A 117 8.52 -9.40 -1.31
CA GLU A 117 7.21 -9.87 -0.83
C GLU A 117 6.24 -10.13 -1.99
N THR A 118 6.30 -9.32 -3.05
CA THR A 118 5.55 -9.54 -4.28
C THR A 118 5.91 -10.87 -4.93
N LEU A 119 7.20 -11.16 -5.07
CA LEU A 119 7.67 -12.44 -5.62
C LEU A 119 7.26 -13.63 -4.74
N LYS A 120 7.28 -13.48 -3.40
CA LYS A 120 6.83 -14.53 -2.47
C LYS A 120 5.35 -14.85 -2.66
N ILE A 121 4.50 -13.84 -2.89
CA ILE A 121 3.07 -14.05 -3.17
C ILE A 121 2.87 -14.74 -4.52
N LEU A 122 3.52 -14.25 -5.57
CA LEU A 122 3.33 -14.75 -6.93
C LEU A 122 3.87 -16.18 -7.14
N LEU A 123 4.93 -16.55 -6.40
CA LEU A 123 5.61 -17.83 -6.54
C LEU A 123 5.33 -18.79 -5.39
N ASP A 124 4.47 -18.40 -4.45
CA ASP A 124 4.17 -19.15 -3.21
C ASP A 124 5.44 -19.58 -2.47
N LEU A 125 6.35 -18.63 -2.26
CA LEU A 125 7.66 -18.87 -1.64
C LEU A 125 7.70 -18.41 -0.19
N GLY A 126 8.12 -19.30 0.70
CA GLY A 126 8.40 -19.00 2.10
C GLY A 126 7.24 -18.34 2.84
N ASP A 127 7.55 -17.60 3.91
CA ASP A 127 6.57 -16.89 4.73
C ASP A 127 6.49 -15.42 4.35
N SER A 128 5.39 -14.99 3.72
CA SER A 128 5.13 -13.58 3.42
C SER A 128 4.80 -12.78 4.68
N LEU A 129 4.82 -11.45 4.57
CA LEU A 129 4.44 -10.53 5.66
C LEU A 129 2.91 -10.42 5.87
N ILE A 130 2.11 -11.39 5.46
CA ILE A 130 0.69 -11.44 5.79
C ILE A 130 0.53 -11.54 7.31
N GLY A 131 -0.26 -10.62 7.91
CA GLY A 131 -0.46 -10.54 9.36
C GLY A 131 0.79 -10.10 10.14
N ARG A 132 1.76 -9.50 9.46
CA ARG A 132 3.00 -8.98 10.05
C ARG A 132 3.35 -7.61 9.46
N ILE A 133 3.98 -6.79 10.27
CA ILE A 133 4.54 -5.49 9.87
C ILE A 133 6.04 -5.56 10.09
N LEU A 134 6.82 -5.36 9.04
CA LEU A 134 8.26 -5.13 9.15
C LEU A 134 8.50 -3.62 9.30
N SER A 135 9.08 -3.22 10.41
CA SER A 135 9.56 -1.87 10.67
C SER A 135 11.07 -1.82 10.42
N VAL A 136 11.50 -0.81 9.72
CA VAL A 136 12.91 -0.52 9.39
C VAL A 136 13.29 0.82 9.99
N ASP A 137 14.26 0.84 10.89
CA ASP A 137 14.87 2.06 11.40
C ASP A 137 16.27 2.17 10.85
N THR A 138 16.50 3.17 10.00
CA THR A 138 17.82 3.35 9.34
C THR A 138 18.83 4.06 10.21
N THR A 139 18.42 4.71 11.30
CA THR A 139 19.36 5.35 12.24
C THR A 139 20.04 4.34 13.14
N GLU A 140 19.31 3.30 13.55
CA GLU A 140 19.82 2.19 14.36
C GLU A 140 20.16 0.94 13.53
N MET A 141 19.87 0.95 12.21
CA MET A 141 19.96 -0.23 11.34
C MET A 141 19.22 -1.43 11.92
N SER A 142 18.05 -1.18 12.49
CA SER A 142 17.22 -2.22 13.10
C SER A 142 16.04 -2.59 12.23
N PHE A 143 15.75 -3.91 12.20
CA PHE A 143 14.59 -4.50 11.51
C PHE A 143 13.77 -5.26 12.53
N ARG A 144 12.54 -4.82 12.75
CA ARG A 144 11.65 -5.41 13.75
C ARG A 144 10.36 -5.88 13.09
N VAL A 145 9.90 -7.08 13.47
CA VAL A 145 8.64 -7.63 12.96
C VAL A 145 7.60 -7.62 14.07
N PHE A 146 6.47 -6.98 13.81
CA PHE A 146 5.31 -6.93 14.68
C PHE A 146 4.17 -7.78 14.11
N LYS A 147 3.36 -8.37 14.98
CA LYS A 147 2.13 -9.05 14.55
C LYS A 147 1.05 -8.02 14.29
N LEU A 148 0.38 -8.14 13.15
CA LEU A 148 -0.85 -7.44 12.83
C LEU A 148 -2.00 -8.45 12.88
N ARG A 149 -3.06 -8.11 13.60
CA ARG A 149 -4.28 -8.93 13.69
C ARG A 149 -5.43 -8.22 13.01
N ALA A 150 -6.36 -9.00 12.47
CA ALA A 150 -7.63 -8.46 12.00
C ALA A 150 -8.39 -7.83 13.17
N ASP A 151 -8.95 -6.65 12.92
CA ASP A 151 -9.81 -5.96 13.87
C ASP A 151 -11.25 -6.45 13.70
N PRO A 152 -11.87 -7.05 14.74
CA PRO A 152 -13.26 -7.50 14.66
C PRO A 152 -14.28 -6.39 14.36
N SER A 153 -13.91 -5.14 14.60
CA SER A 153 -14.75 -3.97 14.28
C SER A 153 -14.63 -3.50 12.83
N ASN A 154 -13.64 -3.98 12.09
CA ASN A 154 -13.45 -3.63 10.70
C ASN A 154 -14.56 -4.23 9.84
N VAL A 155 -15.41 -3.39 9.26
CA VAL A 155 -16.52 -3.79 8.38
C VAL A 155 -16.09 -3.89 6.91
N VAL A 156 -14.90 -3.39 6.55
CA VAL A 156 -14.35 -3.45 5.20
C VAL A 156 -13.56 -4.75 5.05
N THR A 157 -14.31 -5.85 4.89
CA THR A 157 -13.77 -7.21 4.73
C THR A 157 -14.26 -7.83 3.43
N HIS A 158 -13.56 -8.86 2.94
CA HIS A 158 -13.96 -9.52 1.69
C HIS A 158 -15.32 -10.21 1.79
N GLU A 159 -15.72 -10.68 2.98
CA GLU A 159 -17.05 -11.23 3.24
C GLU A 159 -18.15 -10.18 3.02
N ASN A 160 -17.83 -8.92 3.29
CA ASN A 160 -18.74 -7.78 3.12
C ASN A 160 -18.56 -7.05 1.78
N ARG A 161 -17.79 -7.59 0.83
CA ARG A 161 -17.37 -6.93 -0.42
C ARG A 161 -18.51 -6.29 -1.22
N ASP A 162 -19.72 -6.86 -1.20
CA ASP A 162 -20.85 -6.34 -1.94
C ASP A 162 -21.38 -5.02 -1.33
N ARG A 163 -21.09 -4.76 -0.06
CA ARG A 163 -21.46 -3.53 0.66
C ARG A 163 -20.37 -2.48 0.67
N ILE A 164 -19.16 -2.81 0.19
CA ILE A 164 -18.06 -1.87 0.14
C ILE A 164 -18.35 -0.85 -0.98
N GLU A 165 -18.42 0.40 -0.61
CA GLU A 165 -18.40 1.51 -1.54
C GLU A 165 -17.00 2.08 -1.63
N VAL A 166 -16.37 1.94 -2.79
CA VAL A 166 -15.06 2.56 -3.06
C VAL A 166 -15.29 4.04 -3.30
N ARG A 167 -14.70 4.88 -2.44
CA ARG A 167 -14.92 6.34 -2.45
C ARG A 167 -13.59 7.08 -2.41
N ASP A 168 -13.58 8.24 -3.01
CA ASP A 168 -12.52 9.22 -2.80
C ASP A 168 -12.68 9.84 -1.41
N LEU A 169 -11.58 9.93 -0.68
CA LEU A 169 -11.54 10.60 0.62
C LEU A 169 -11.08 12.04 0.42
N ASP A 170 -11.90 12.83 -0.28
CA ASP A 170 -11.63 14.24 -0.50
C ASP A 170 -11.64 15.03 0.82
N GLY A 171 -10.70 15.96 0.97
CA GLY A 171 -10.57 16.82 2.16
C GLY A 171 -9.63 16.29 3.26
N LEU A 172 -9.06 15.09 3.12
CA LEU A 172 -8.05 14.57 4.07
C LEU A 172 -6.61 14.89 3.64
N CYS A 173 -6.42 15.49 2.48
CA CYS A 173 -5.15 16.14 2.10
C CYS A 173 -5.27 17.63 2.34
N ALA A 174 -4.36 18.22 3.09
CA ALA A 174 -4.24 19.67 3.15
C ALA A 174 -4.10 20.23 1.71
N PRO A 175 -4.76 21.34 1.36
CA PRO A 175 -4.72 21.92 0.02
C PRO A 175 -3.36 22.60 -0.18
N TRP A 176 -2.36 21.86 -0.67
CA TRP A 176 -1.05 22.43 -1.03
C TRP A 176 -0.77 22.38 -2.54
N LEU A 177 -1.85 22.41 -3.34
CA LEU A 177 -1.79 22.61 -4.78
C LEU A 177 -2.51 23.92 -5.16
N SER A 178 -1.96 25.02 -4.69
CA SER A 178 -2.22 26.35 -5.28
C SER A 178 -0.95 27.18 -5.22
N HIS A 179 0.02 26.83 -6.08
CA HIS A 179 0.99 27.77 -6.61
C HIS A 179 1.51 27.27 -7.95
#